data_82b1c80f5948c5799282cec51a506f17
#
_entry.id   82b1c80f5948c5799282cec51a506f17
#
_cell.length_a   1.000
_cell.length_b   1.000
_cell.length_c   1.000
_cell.angle_alpha   90.00
_cell.angle_beta   90.00
_cell.angle_gamma   90.00
#
_symmetry.space_group_name_H-M   'P 1'
#
loop_
_entity.id
_entity.type
_entity.pdbx_description
1 polymer ?
#
loop_
_entity_poly.entity_id
_entity_poly.type
_entity_poly.pdbx_seq_one_letter_code
_entity_poly.pdbx_strand_id
1 'polypeptide(L)'
;SGLKTAFRAVYHVNGGGPNIGLLCEYDALEGLGHACGHNLQGPSICTAAIALKRTLQAPCTLVVYGTPAEETASGKLVMAREGVFDDLDLAFMMHGSDTTTVDGKSLALNLVNIKFHGKSAHAAIAPEKGISALDAVLLFFNGMEYLREHVPTEVRMHGIITDGGKAANIVPDYA
;
A
#
# COMPACT_ATOMS: atom_id res chain seq x y z
N SER A 1 -7.19 16.30 -5.27
CA SER A 1 -6.33 15.14 -5.53
C SER A 1 -6.66 14.53 -6.89
N GLY A 2 -5.68 13.98 -7.60
CA GLY A 2 -5.88 13.27 -8.87
C GLY A 2 -6.72 11.99 -8.75
N LEU A 3 -7.16 11.62 -7.55
CA LEU A 3 -7.97 10.44 -7.28
C LEU A 3 -9.47 10.77 -7.40
N LYS A 4 -10.09 10.26 -8.46
CA LYS A 4 -11.49 10.60 -8.85
C LYS A 4 -12.54 10.27 -7.78
N THR A 5 -12.28 9.28 -6.93
CA THR A 5 -13.22 8.81 -5.91
C THR A 5 -12.90 9.33 -4.51
N ALA A 6 -11.78 10.03 -4.31
CA ALA A 6 -11.46 10.66 -3.03
C ALA A 6 -12.49 11.76 -2.71
N PHE A 7 -12.85 11.90 -1.43
CA PHE A 7 -13.75 12.95 -0.97
C PHE A 7 -13.28 13.55 0.34
N ARG A 8 -13.79 14.75 0.64
CA ARG A 8 -13.60 15.48 1.90
C ARG A 8 -14.95 15.99 2.38
N ALA A 9 -15.30 15.72 3.62
CA ALA A 9 -16.49 16.26 4.27
C ALA A 9 -16.09 16.99 5.56
N VAL A 10 -16.60 18.22 5.75
CA VAL A 10 -16.19 19.10 6.84
C VAL A 10 -17.40 19.46 7.71
N TYR A 11 -17.19 19.46 9.02
CA TYR A 11 -18.17 19.93 9.99
C TYR A 11 -17.50 20.71 11.12
N HIS A 12 -17.98 21.94 11.37
CA HIS A 12 -17.51 22.77 12.48
C HIS A 12 -18.35 22.52 13.72
N VAL A 13 -17.71 22.02 14.78
CA VAL A 13 -18.31 21.86 16.11
C VAL A 13 -18.11 23.15 16.89
N ASN A 14 -19.19 23.73 17.38
CA ASN A 14 -19.20 24.94 18.24
C ASN A 14 -18.33 26.10 17.69
N GLY A 15 -18.43 26.34 16.38
CA GLY A 15 -17.73 27.44 15.70
C GLY A 15 -16.38 27.09 15.11
N GLY A 16 -15.94 25.84 15.24
CA GLY A 16 -14.66 25.38 14.74
C GLY A 16 -13.52 25.52 15.74
N GLY A 17 -12.36 25.07 15.36
CA GLY A 17 -11.15 24.99 16.18
C GLY A 17 -10.14 24.06 15.50
N PRO A 18 -9.32 23.30 16.25
CA PRO A 18 -8.37 22.37 15.66
C PRO A 18 -9.01 21.43 14.64
N ASN A 19 -8.32 21.21 13.55
CA ASN A 19 -8.76 20.33 12.46
C ASN A 19 -8.43 18.86 12.80
N ILE A 20 -9.44 18.04 12.95
CA ILE A 20 -9.34 16.63 13.28
C ILE A 20 -9.75 15.80 12.06
N GLY A 21 -8.78 15.17 11.43
CA GLY A 21 -8.97 14.26 10.30
C GLY A 21 -9.42 12.88 10.74
N LEU A 22 -10.47 12.38 10.11
CA LEU A 22 -10.96 11.01 10.23
C LEU A 22 -10.83 10.34 8.86
N LEU A 23 -9.89 9.41 8.71
CA LEU A 23 -9.56 8.81 7.43
C LEU A 23 -10.27 7.46 7.29
N CYS A 24 -10.87 7.22 6.12
CA CYS A 24 -11.51 5.95 5.81
C CYS A 24 -11.11 5.43 4.43
N GLU A 25 -10.69 4.19 4.40
CA GLU A 25 -10.49 3.39 3.21
C GLU A 25 -11.79 2.69 2.83
N TYR A 26 -11.97 2.36 1.57
CA TYR A 26 -13.18 1.67 1.08
C TYR A 26 -12.95 0.91 -0.22
N ASP A 27 -11.69 0.76 -0.66
CA ASP A 27 -11.32 -0.08 -1.78
C ASP A 27 -11.25 -1.57 -1.39
N ALA A 28 -11.23 -2.42 -2.38
CA ALA A 28 -11.18 -3.87 -2.24
C ALA A 28 -9.99 -4.44 -3.00
N LEU A 29 -9.53 -5.61 -2.60
CA LEU A 29 -8.53 -6.39 -3.31
C LEU A 29 -9.11 -6.95 -4.60
N GLU A 30 -8.39 -6.81 -5.71
CA GLU A 30 -8.80 -7.37 -6.99
C GLU A 30 -8.93 -8.90 -6.91
N GLY A 31 -10.04 -9.43 -7.37
CA GLY A 31 -10.35 -10.85 -7.37
C GLY A 31 -10.65 -11.47 -5.99
N LEU A 32 -10.38 -10.76 -4.88
CA LEU A 32 -10.57 -11.25 -3.51
C LEU A 32 -11.66 -10.49 -2.74
N GLY A 33 -12.01 -9.28 -3.16
CA GLY A 33 -13.02 -8.47 -2.50
C GLY A 33 -12.49 -7.81 -1.22
N HIS A 34 -13.37 -7.57 -0.25
CA HIS A 34 -13.04 -6.86 1.00
C HIS A 34 -12.39 -7.77 2.07
N ALA A 35 -11.37 -8.53 1.71
CA ALA A 35 -10.65 -9.38 2.66
C ALA A 35 -9.88 -8.57 3.72
N CYS A 36 -9.51 -7.33 3.41
CA CYS A 36 -8.90 -6.39 4.35
C CYS A 36 -9.92 -5.66 5.26
N GLY A 37 -11.23 -5.78 4.98
CA GLY A 37 -12.28 -5.22 5.82
C GLY A 37 -12.57 -3.73 5.63
N HIS A 38 -12.11 -3.10 4.56
CA HIS A 38 -12.35 -1.68 4.27
C HIS A 38 -13.84 -1.32 4.14
N ASN A 39 -14.69 -2.29 3.76
CA ASN A 39 -16.15 -2.11 3.75
C ASN A 39 -16.77 -1.85 5.14
N LEU A 40 -16.08 -2.21 6.22
CA LEU A 40 -16.47 -1.91 7.59
C LEU A 40 -15.87 -0.61 8.10
N GLN A 41 -14.70 -0.23 7.60
CA GLN A 41 -13.98 0.96 8.01
C GLN A 41 -14.73 2.24 7.67
N GLY A 42 -15.22 2.38 6.43
CA GLY A 42 -15.98 3.55 5.98
C GLY A 42 -17.21 3.84 6.85
N PRO A 43 -18.16 2.89 7.03
CA PRO A 43 -19.31 3.07 7.92
C PRO A 43 -18.93 3.38 9.37
N SER A 44 -17.88 2.75 9.90
CA SER A 44 -17.43 2.97 11.27
C SER A 44 -16.91 4.39 11.49
N ILE A 45 -16.04 4.86 10.59
CA ILE A 45 -15.51 6.24 10.63
C ILE A 45 -16.61 7.29 10.45
N CYS A 46 -17.55 7.07 9.52
CA CYS A 46 -18.68 7.98 9.35
C CYS A 46 -19.59 8.01 10.58
N THR A 47 -19.84 6.85 11.20
CA THR A 47 -20.61 6.76 12.44
C THR A 47 -19.90 7.46 13.58
N ALA A 48 -18.59 7.30 13.73
CA ALA A 48 -17.78 8.03 14.70
C ALA A 48 -17.86 9.54 14.50
N ALA A 49 -17.74 10.03 13.26
CA ALA A 49 -17.89 11.44 12.94
C ALA A 49 -19.27 12.00 13.33
N ILE A 50 -20.35 11.25 13.06
CA ILE A 50 -21.73 11.63 13.45
C ILE A 50 -21.88 11.64 14.98
N ALA A 51 -21.32 10.67 15.67
CA ALA A 51 -21.35 10.61 17.14
C ALA A 51 -20.60 11.80 17.74
N LEU A 52 -19.38 12.07 17.28
CA LEU A 52 -18.56 13.21 17.72
C LEU A 52 -19.28 14.55 17.49
N LYS A 53 -19.88 14.73 16.30
CA LYS A 53 -20.70 15.90 16.00
C LYS A 53 -21.80 16.16 17.04
N ARG A 54 -22.39 15.09 17.59
CA ARG A 54 -23.52 15.18 18.53
C ARG A 54 -23.10 15.31 19.98
N THR A 55 -21.94 14.79 20.35
CA THR A 55 -21.51 14.65 21.75
C THR A 55 -20.36 15.55 22.15
N LEU A 56 -19.54 15.97 21.19
CA LEU A 56 -18.35 16.77 21.48
C LEU A 56 -18.76 18.22 21.83
N GLN A 57 -18.27 18.68 22.97
CA GLN A 57 -18.53 20.06 23.44
C GLN A 57 -17.38 21.03 23.13
N ALA A 58 -16.16 20.49 22.98
CA ALA A 58 -15.00 21.31 22.63
C ALA A 58 -15.09 21.82 21.19
N PRO A 59 -14.78 23.10 20.93
CA PRO A 59 -14.70 23.63 19.57
C PRO A 59 -13.63 22.88 18.75
N CYS A 60 -14.03 22.35 17.60
CA CYS A 60 -13.11 21.73 16.64
C CYS A 60 -13.73 21.68 15.23
N THR A 61 -12.92 21.34 14.26
CA THR A 61 -13.37 21.03 12.90
C THR A 61 -13.14 19.54 12.64
N LEU A 62 -14.22 18.79 12.45
CA LEU A 62 -14.15 17.39 12.03
C LEU A 62 -14.05 17.33 10.51
N VAL A 63 -13.06 16.60 10.00
CA VAL A 63 -12.86 16.42 8.56
C VAL A 63 -12.80 14.94 8.25
N VAL A 64 -13.79 14.42 7.56
CA VAL A 64 -13.78 13.03 7.07
C VAL A 64 -13.14 12.99 5.69
N TYR A 65 -12.12 12.18 5.53
CA TYR A 65 -11.46 11.93 4.25
C TYR A 65 -11.75 10.51 3.77
N GLY A 66 -12.35 10.42 2.57
CA GLY A 66 -12.37 9.17 1.84
C GLY A 66 -11.06 8.97 1.08
N THR A 67 -10.32 7.94 1.45
CA THR A 67 -8.97 7.65 0.95
C THR A 67 -8.96 6.36 0.13
N PRO A 68 -9.25 6.42 -1.19
CA PRO A 68 -9.33 5.25 -2.05
C PRO A 68 -7.97 4.69 -2.43
N ALA A 69 -7.96 3.48 -3.02
CA ALA A 69 -6.81 2.85 -3.64
C ALA A 69 -5.63 2.61 -2.69
N GLU A 70 -5.92 2.19 -1.44
CA GLU A 70 -4.88 1.79 -0.49
C GLU A 70 -4.14 0.56 -1.00
N GLU A 71 -4.89 -0.46 -1.46
CA GLU A 71 -4.41 -1.77 -1.88
C GLU A 71 -3.64 -1.76 -3.22
N THR A 72 -3.68 -0.67 -3.97
CA THR A 72 -3.09 -0.62 -5.31
C THR A 72 -2.12 0.53 -5.51
N ALA A 73 -2.56 1.76 -5.32
CA ALA A 73 -1.81 2.96 -5.67
C ALA A 73 -1.33 3.77 -4.46
N SER A 74 -1.49 3.24 -3.23
CA SER A 74 -1.19 3.97 -2.00
C SER A 74 -1.82 5.36 -2.00
N GLY A 75 -3.15 5.42 -2.20
CA GLY A 75 -3.89 6.66 -2.45
C GLY A 75 -3.62 7.77 -1.44
N LYS A 76 -3.45 7.43 -0.16
CA LYS A 76 -3.07 8.41 0.88
C LYS A 76 -1.71 9.07 0.62
N LEU A 77 -0.74 8.37 0.04
CA LEU A 77 0.55 8.98 -0.32
C LEU A 77 0.39 10.00 -1.45
N VAL A 78 -0.48 9.73 -2.42
CA VAL A 78 -0.81 10.71 -3.48
C VAL A 78 -1.47 11.92 -2.86
N MET A 79 -2.47 11.74 -2.01
CA MET A 79 -3.16 12.83 -1.32
C MET A 79 -2.22 13.66 -0.43
N ALA A 80 -1.32 13.01 0.30
CA ALA A 80 -0.33 13.68 1.14
C ALA A 80 0.67 14.53 0.31
N ARG A 81 1.16 14.00 -0.81
CA ARG A 81 2.04 14.76 -1.72
C ARG A 81 1.37 15.99 -2.33
N GLU A 82 0.05 15.96 -2.46
CA GLU A 82 -0.75 17.10 -2.94
C GLU A 82 -1.16 18.05 -1.80
N GLY A 83 -0.68 17.87 -0.57
CA GLY A 83 -0.96 18.73 0.57
C GLY A 83 -2.39 18.60 1.14
N VAL A 84 -3.11 17.52 0.81
CA VAL A 84 -4.54 17.36 1.20
C VAL A 84 -4.71 17.31 2.72
N PHE A 85 -3.68 16.92 3.46
CA PHE A 85 -3.70 16.76 4.91
C PHE A 85 -2.95 17.86 5.68
N ASP A 86 -2.39 18.85 4.99
CA ASP A 86 -1.49 19.85 5.59
C ASP A 86 -2.19 20.79 6.57
N ASP A 87 -3.52 20.89 6.49
CA ASP A 87 -4.35 21.68 7.39
C ASP A 87 -4.80 20.93 8.64
N LEU A 88 -4.40 19.67 8.84
CA LEU A 88 -4.79 18.85 9.99
C LEU A 88 -3.87 19.06 11.19
N ASP A 89 -4.47 19.26 12.37
CA ASP A 89 -3.75 19.22 13.66
C ASP A 89 -3.62 17.77 14.18
N LEU A 90 -4.62 16.93 13.91
CA LEU A 90 -4.65 15.51 14.30
C LEU A 90 -5.29 14.68 13.19
N ALA A 91 -4.83 13.43 13.04
CA ALA A 91 -5.43 12.47 12.12
C ALA A 91 -5.65 11.12 12.82
N PHE A 92 -6.83 10.55 12.64
CA PHE A 92 -7.21 9.25 13.16
C PHE A 92 -7.69 8.33 12.04
N MET A 93 -7.34 7.06 12.15
CA MET A 93 -7.84 6.00 11.30
C MET A 93 -8.09 4.76 12.17
N MET A 94 -9.17 4.05 11.92
CA MET A 94 -9.43 2.73 12.47
C MET A 94 -9.26 1.70 11.36
N HIS A 95 -8.58 0.62 11.62
CA HIS A 95 -8.43 -0.48 10.68
C HIS A 95 -8.78 -1.81 11.36
N GLY A 96 -9.42 -2.72 10.63
CA GLY A 96 -9.76 -4.06 11.12
C GLY A 96 -8.50 -4.88 11.42
N SER A 97 -8.52 -5.61 12.54
CA SER A 97 -7.44 -6.53 12.94
C SER A 97 -8.03 -7.67 13.78
N ASP A 98 -7.23 -8.70 14.06
CA ASP A 98 -7.58 -9.80 14.95
C ASP A 98 -7.56 -9.42 16.45
N THR A 99 -6.93 -8.31 16.76
CA THR A 99 -6.83 -7.78 18.13
C THR A 99 -7.13 -6.29 18.16
N THR A 100 -7.67 -5.81 19.30
CA THR A 100 -7.89 -4.38 19.53
C THR A 100 -6.61 -3.76 20.11
N THR A 101 -5.99 -2.88 19.35
CA THR A 101 -4.80 -2.14 19.76
C THR A 101 -4.99 -0.64 19.56
N VAL A 102 -4.38 0.16 20.41
CA VAL A 102 -4.24 1.60 20.25
C VAL A 102 -2.77 1.88 19.95
N ASP A 103 -2.50 2.75 19.01
CA ASP A 103 -1.13 3.10 18.59
C ASP A 103 -0.33 1.91 18.03
N GLY A 104 -0.90 1.25 17.00
CA GLY A 104 -0.22 0.19 16.26
C GLY A 104 1.05 0.70 15.57
N LYS A 105 2.17 -0.02 15.74
CA LYS A 105 3.42 0.28 15.05
C LYS A 105 3.35 -0.18 13.60
N SER A 106 3.73 0.68 12.66
CA SER A 106 3.90 0.35 11.25
C SER A 106 5.38 0.32 10.85
N LEU A 107 5.70 -0.43 9.80
CA LEU A 107 7.01 -0.45 9.17
C LEU A 107 6.99 0.38 7.89
N ALA A 108 8.13 0.97 7.54
CA ALA A 108 8.29 1.58 6.22
C ALA A 108 8.30 0.50 5.13
N LEU A 109 7.77 0.83 3.97
CA LEU A 109 7.69 -0.06 2.81
C LEU A 109 8.38 0.57 1.60
N ASN A 110 9.20 -0.22 0.92
CA ASN A 110 9.71 0.09 -0.42
C ASN A 110 9.29 -1.01 -1.38
N LEU A 111 8.58 -0.63 -2.45
CA LEU A 111 8.30 -1.51 -3.57
C LEU A 111 9.41 -1.34 -4.63
N VAL A 112 10.06 -2.44 -5.00
CA VAL A 112 11.16 -2.44 -5.96
C VAL A 112 10.82 -3.37 -7.12
N ASN A 113 10.86 -2.84 -8.34
CA ASN A 113 10.77 -3.63 -9.57
C ASN A 113 12.17 -3.79 -10.16
N ILE A 114 12.64 -5.02 -10.25
CA ILE A 114 13.96 -5.35 -10.77
C ILE A 114 13.77 -6.07 -12.11
N LYS A 115 14.46 -5.60 -13.14
CA LYS A 115 14.39 -6.15 -14.49
C LYS A 115 15.78 -6.62 -14.92
N PHE A 116 15.85 -7.85 -15.40
CA PHE A 116 17.04 -8.40 -16.01
C PHE A 116 16.84 -8.56 -17.50
N HIS A 117 17.86 -8.20 -18.26
CA HIS A 117 17.90 -8.33 -19.71
C HIS A 117 19.03 -9.27 -20.09
N GLY A 118 18.72 -10.26 -20.89
CA GLY A 118 19.63 -11.28 -21.38
C GLY A 118 19.65 -11.33 -22.90
N LYS A 119 19.87 -12.53 -23.43
CA LYS A 119 19.90 -12.81 -24.86
C LYS A 119 19.29 -14.17 -25.12
N SER A 120 18.29 -14.24 -25.98
CA SER A 120 17.68 -15.51 -26.39
C SER A 120 18.61 -16.38 -27.20
N ALA A 121 18.52 -17.70 -27.00
CA ALA A 121 19.10 -18.73 -27.81
C ALA A 121 18.25 -20.00 -27.71
N HIS A 122 18.41 -20.92 -28.66
CA HIS A 122 17.76 -22.22 -28.59
C HIS A 122 18.45 -23.08 -27.52
N ALA A 123 17.74 -23.45 -26.47
CA ALA A 123 18.30 -24.06 -25.29
C ALA A 123 18.99 -25.44 -25.53
N ALA A 124 18.58 -26.18 -26.59
CA ALA A 124 19.19 -27.48 -26.92
C ALA A 124 20.24 -27.40 -28.04
N ILE A 125 20.21 -26.40 -28.93
CA ILE A 125 21.06 -26.35 -30.12
C ILE A 125 22.26 -25.44 -29.90
N ALA A 126 22.08 -24.30 -29.23
CA ALA A 126 23.13 -23.29 -29.07
C ALA A 126 22.94 -22.48 -27.76
N PRO A 127 22.83 -23.16 -26.59
CA PRO A 127 22.62 -22.45 -25.32
C PRO A 127 23.78 -21.51 -24.99
N GLU A 128 24.99 -21.80 -25.42
CA GLU A 128 26.19 -21.00 -25.21
C GLU A 128 26.14 -19.62 -25.87
N LYS A 129 25.19 -19.40 -26.80
CA LYS A 129 24.96 -18.11 -27.45
C LYS A 129 23.94 -17.23 -26.71
N GLY A 130 23.27 -17.81 -25.71
CA GLY A 130 22.29 -17.14 -24.88
C GLY A 130 22.90 -16.53 -23.62
N ILE A 131 22.14 -15.63 -23.00
CA ILE A 131 22.36 -15.09 -21.65
C ILE A 131 21.02 -15.13 -20.95
N SER A 132 20.89 -15.98 -19.92
CA SER A 132 19.62 -16.18 -19.23
C SER A 132 19.34 -15.04 -18.24
N ALA A 133 18.29 -14.26 -18.50
CA ALA A 133 17.77 -13.28 -17.57
C ALA A 133 17.15 -13.97 -16.34
N LEU A 134 16.55 -15.15 -16.51
CA LEU A 134 15.98 -15.93 -15.40
C LEU A 134 17.06 -16.38 -14.41
N ASP A 135 18.24 -16.79 -14.89
CA ASP A 135 19.33 -17.17 -13.99
C ASP A 135 19.76 -15.99 -13.10
N ALA A 136 19.78 -14.79 -13.66
CA ALA A 136 20.06 -13.58 -12.88
C ALA A 136 19.00 -13.33 -11.79
N VAL A 137 17.72 -13.55 -12.08
CA VAL A 137 16.63 -13.49 -11.07
C VAL A 137 16.84 -14.51 -9.96
N LEU A 138 17.16 -15.76 -10.33
CA LEU A 138 17.39 -16.83 -9.34
C LEU A 138 18.60 -16.54 -8.45
N LEU A 139 19.69 -16.05 -9.03
CA LEU A 139 20.88 -15.61 -8.27
C LEU A 139 20.57 -14.42 -7.35
N PHE A 140 19.75 -13.47 -7.82
CA PHE A 140 19.29 -12.35 -7.01
C PHE A 140 18.49 -12.82 -5.78
N PHE A 141 17.53 -13.72 -5.96
CA PHE A 141 16.75 -14.28 -4.84
C PHE A 141 17.64 -15.07 -3.88
N ASN A 142 18.58 -15.88 -4.37
CA ASN A 142 19.54 -16.57 -3.51
C ASN A 142 20.38 -15.57 -2.69
N GLY A 143 20.89 -14.50 -3.32
CA GLY A 143 21.63 -13.45 -2.61
C GLY A 143 20.77 -12.76 -1.55
N MET A 144 19.50 -12.52 -1.83
CA MET A 144 18.56 -11.96 -0.87
C MET A 144 18.31 -12.88 0.33
N GLU A 145 18.26 -14.21 0.13
CA GLU A 145 18.14 -15.16 1.24
C GLU A 145 19.35 -15.10 2.18
N TYR A 146 20.57 -15.04 1.63
CA TYR A 146 21.78 -14.89 2.48
C TYR A 146 21.80 -13.57 3.21
N LEU A 147 21.30 -12.48 2.61
CA LEU A 147 21.21 -11.18 3.26
C LEU A 147 20.27 -11.19 4.47
N ARG A 148 19.23 -12.04 4.50
CA ARG A 148 18.28 -12.13 5.62
C ARG A 148 18.94 -12.41 6.96
N GLU A 149 20.09 -13.08 6.98
CA GLU A 149 20.83 -13.37 8.20
C GLU A 149 21.54 -12.14 8.79
N HIS A 150 21.69 -11.07 8.01
CA HIS A 150 22.51 -9.91 8.33
C HIS A 150 21.74 -8.59 8.45
N VAL A 151 20.42 -8.65 8.47
CA VAL A 151 19.56 -7.47 8.63
C VAL A 151 18.87 -7.48 10.00
N PRO A 152 18.47 -6.31 10.53
CA PRO A 152 17.66 -6.25 11.75
C PRO A 152 16.38 -7.07 11.66
N THR A 153 15.90 -7.56 12.81
CA THR A 153 14.73 -8.44 12.88
C THR A 153 13.42 -7.81 12.38
N GLU A 154 13.37 -6.49 12.35
CA GLU A 154 12.23 -5.71 11.84
C GLU A 154 12.17 -5.66 10.30
N VAL A 155 13.30 -5.94 9.63
CA VAL A 155 13.35 -5.94 8.16
C VAL A 155 12.64 -7.17 7.60
N ARG A 156 11.76 -6.94 6.63
CA ARG A 156 11.07 -7.99 5.87
C ARG A 156 11.37 -7.81 4.39
N MET A 157 11.75 -8.89 3.72
CA MET A 157 12.01 -8.90 2.29
C MET A 157 11.21 -10.03 1.65
N HIS A 158 10.30 -9.68 0.77
CA HIS A 158 9.46 -10.60 0.01
C HIS A 158 9.46 -10.21 -1.46
N GLY A 159 9.23 -11.14 -2.33
CA GLY A 159 9.17 -10.87 -3.77
C GLY A 159 8.48 -11.98 -4.53
N ILE A 160 8.10 -11.67 -5.74
CA ILE A 160 7.58 -12.61 -6.73
C ILE A 160 8.32 -12.43 -8.03
N ILE A 161 8.35 -13.47 -8.85
CA ILE A 161 8.82 -13.40 -10.24
C ILE A 161 7.59 -13.15 -11.11
N THR A 162 7.54 -12.00 -11.78
CA THR A 162 6.41 -11.61 -12.65
C THR A 162 6.61 -12.06 -14.09
N ASP A 163 7.86 -12.27 -14.52
CA ASP A 163 8.23 -12.82 -15.82
C ASP A 163 9.50 -13.68 -15.66
N GLY A 164 9.53 -14.86 -16.21
CA GLY A 164 10.65 -15.79 -16.16
C GLY A 164 10.94 -16.43 -17.53
N GLY A 165 10.44 -15.81 -18.60
CA GLY A 165 10.59 -16.32 -19.97
C GLY A 165 9.30 -16.94 -20.52
N LYS A 166 9.33 -17.31 -21.82
CA LYS A 166 8.11 -17.67 -22.60
C LYS A 166 7.99 -19.17 -22.89
N ALA A 167 9.11 -19.87 -23.02
CA ALA A 167 9.13 -21.30 -23.37
C ALA A 167 10.39 -21.98 -22.86
N ALA A 168 10.28 -23.23 -22.40
CA ALA A 168 11.36 -23.97 -21.78
C ALA A 168 12.53 -24.29 -22.74
N ASN A 169 12.31 -24.28 -24.03
CA ASN A 169 13.32 -24.53 -25.06
C ASN A 169 14.01 -23.24 -25.57
N ILE A 170 13.75 -22.11 -24.95
CA ILE A 170 14.35 -20.81 -25.29
C ILE A 170 15.02 -20.23 -24.03
N VAL A 171 16.29 -19.88 -24.13
CA VAL A 171 16.99 -19.12 -23.06
C VAL A 171 16.27 -17.77 -22.88
N PRO A 172 15.77 -17.45 -21.66
CA PRO A 172 15.03 -16.23 -21.42
C PRO A 172 15.88 -14.97 -21.58
N ASP A 173 15.44 -14.04 -22.40
CA ASP A 173 16.10 -12.75 -22.64
C ASP A 173 15.54 -11.62 -21.77
N TYR A 174 14.49 -11.90 -21.01
CA TYR A 174 13.87 -10.98 -20.06
C TYR A 174 13.28 -11.74 -18.85
N ALA A 175 13.45 -11.16 -17.70
CA ALA A 175 12.82 -11.60 -16.46
C ALA A 175 12.71 -10.42 -15.46
#